data_490a26d0275fdcd763123e7582b92a4b
#
_entry.id   490a26d0275fdcd763123e7582b92a4b
#
_cell.length_a   1.000
_cell.length_b   1.000
_cell.length_c   1.000
_cell.angle_alpha   90.00
_cell.angle_beta   90.00
_cell.angle_gamma   90.00
#
_symmetry.space_group_name_H-M   'P 1'
#
loop_
_entity.id
_entity.type
_entity.pdbx_description
1 polymer ?
#
loop_
_entity_poly.entity_id
_entity_poly.type
_entity_poly.pdbx_seq_one_letter_code
_entity_poly.pdbx_strand_id
1 'polypeptide(L)'
;LLKAHGVRKIVLCPGSRNAAIVHTLANIEDFTCYSVTDERSAGFFAIGLSLQGGGPAAVCCTSGSALLNLHPAVAEAFYQQVPLIVISADRPAAWIGQMDGQTLPQPGVFGPLVKMSVNLPEVQTDEDEWFCNRLINEAILETTHHGKGPVHINVPISEPIYRFTVKALPEVRVITRYQGLSVYDRDYKILIERLNKYNKRMIVVGQMNLIYLFEKKYVKPLYKHFLWLTEHLGNQTIPGIPIRNFDAAIYSMSSERQNDMTPELLITYGLSLIHI
;
A
#
# COMPACT_ATOMS: atom_id res chain seq x y z
N LEU A 1 -5.42 -5.06 -5.16
CA LEU A 1 -4.28 -4.12 -5.10
C LEU A 1 -3.20 -4.45 -6.13
N LEU A 2 -2.73 -5.70 -6.29
CA LEU A 2 -1.73 -6.05 -7.32
C LEU A 2 -2.13 -5.50 -8.71
N LYS A 3 -3.38 -5.78 -9.14
CA LYS A 3 -3.94 -5.26 -10.39
C LYS A 3 -3.90 -3.73 -10.46
N ALA A 4 -4.32 -3.06 -9.38
CA ALA A 4 -4.41 -1.60 -9.31
C ALA A 4 -3.02 -0.91 -9.38
N HIS A 5 -1.98 -1.57 -8.85
CA HIS A 5 -0.58 -1.13 -8.95
C HIS A 5 0.15 -1.58 -10.23
N GLY A 6 -0.56 -2.21 -11.16
CA GLY A 6 0.04 -2.63 -12.44
C GLY A 6 0.89 -3.89 -12.38
N VAL A 7 0.89 -4.64 -11.28
CA VAL A 7 1.53 -5.97 -11.21
C VAL A 7 0.68 -6.93 -12.03
N ARG A 8 1.29 -7.54 -13.07
CA ARG A 8 0.57 -8.39 -14.03
C ARG A 8 1.13 -9.81 -14.12
N LYS A 9 2.39 -10.00 -13.81
CA LYS A 9 3.09 -11.29 -13.95
C LYS A 9 3.22 -11.94 -12.58
N ILE A 10 2.67 -13.13 -12.43
CA ILE A 10 2.60 -13.84 -11.15
C ILE A 10 3.05 -15.28 -11.32
N VAL A 11 4.00 -15.71 -10.52
CA VAL A 11 4.43 -17.11 -10.43
C VAL A 11 3.69 -17.77 -9.27
N LEU A 12 3.05 -18.88 -9.52
CA LEU A 12 2.22 -19.59 -8.56
C LEU A 12 2.85 -20.95 -8.23
N CYS A 13 3.21 -21.15 -6.95
CA CYS A 13 3.60 -22.47 -6.43
C CYS A 13 2.34 -23.11 -5.83
N PRO A 14 1.90 -24.28 -6.33
CA PRO A 14 0.69 -24.90 -5.85
C PRO A 14 0.85 -25.42 -4.41
N GLY A 15 -0.18 -25.22 -3.59
CA GLY A 15 -0.25 -25.69 -2.22
C GLY A 15 -1.64 -25.50 -1.64
N SER A 16 -1.96 -26.23 -0.56
CA SER A 16 -3.30 -26.16 0.03
C SER A 16 -3.57 -24.84 0.71
N ARG A 17 -2.64 -24.32 1.52
CA ARG A 17 -2.88 -23.09 2.30
C ARG A 17 -3.06 -21.86 1.41
N ASN A 18 -2.38 -21.78 0.28
CA ASN A 18 -2.54 -20.69 -0.67
C ASN A 18 -3.61 -20.93 -1.75
N ALA A 19 -4.43 -21.98 -1.64
CA ALA A 19 -5.41 -22.34 -2.66
C ALA A 19 -6.37 -21.18 -3.02
N ALA A 20 -6.86 -20.43 -2.03
CA ALA A 20 -7.74 -19.29 -2.26
C ALA A 20 -7.05 -18.17 -3.06
N ILE A 21 -5.78 -17.91 -2.75
CA ILE A 21 -4.97 -16.89 -3.48
C ILE A 21 -4.74 -17.36 -4.92
N VAL A 22 -4.27 -18.60 -5.09
CA VAL A 22 -3.99 -19.20 -6.40
C VAL A 22 -5.25 -19.22 -7.28
N HIS A 23 -6.36 -19.71 -6.72
CA HIS A 23 -7.65 -19.75 -7.42
C HIS A 23 -8.07 -18.34 -7.87
N THR A 24 -8.00 -17.34 -6.98
CA THR A 24 -8.40 -15.99 -7.31
C THR A 24 -7.51 -15.40 -8.41
N LEU A 25 -6.19 -15.52 -8.28
CA LEU A 25 -5.25 -14.94 -9.24
C LEU A 25 -5.34 -15.61 -10.62
N ALA A 26 -5.52 -16.94 -10.66
CA ALA A 26 -5.62 -17.69 -11.91
C ALA A 26 -6.92 -17.43 -12.69
N ASN A 27 -7.97 -16.95 -12.03
CA ASN A 27 -9.26 -16.66 -12.66
C ASN A 27 -9.48 -15.18 -13.01
N ILE A 28 -8.45 -14.34 -12.86
CA ILE A 28 -8.50 -12.93 -13.27
C ILE A 28 -7.72 -12.73 -14.56
N GLU A 29 -8.40 -12.33 -15.61
CA GLU A 29 -7.83 -12.13 -16.97
C GLU A 29 -6.68 -11.12 -17.03
N ASP A 30 -6.64 -10.18 -16.08
CA ASP A 30 -5.56 -9.17 -16.01
C ASP A 30 -4.20 -9.73 -15.61
N PHE A 31 -4.13 -10.95 -15.08
CA PHE A 31 -2.89 -11.57 -14.64
C PHE A 31 -2.39 -12.62 -15.63
N THR A 32 -1.10 -12.58 -15.90
CA THR A 32 -0.40 -13.68 -16.56
C THR A 32 0.22 -14.56 -15.48
N CYS A 33 -0.39 -15.71 -15.23
CA CYS A 33 0.02 -16.64 -14.19
C CYS A 33 0.90 -17.77 -14.79
N TYR A 34 1.99 -18.07 -14.08
CA TYR A 34 2.91 -19.15 -14.40
C TYR A 34 2.95 -20.14 -13.23
N SER A 35 2.59 -21.40 -13.48
CA SER A 35 2.66 -22.45 -12.48
C SER A 35 4.06 -23.06 -12.44
N VAL A 36 4.73 -22.99 -11.28
CA VAL A 36 6.05 -23.57 -11.04
C VAL A 36 6.03 -24.29 -9.70
N THR A 37 6.27 -25.60 -9.69
CA THR A 37 6.10 -26.43 -8.48
C THR A 37 7.22 -26.22 -7.47
N ASP A 38 8.47 -26.11 -7.91
CA ASP A 38 9.63 -25.88 -7.03
C ASP A 38 9.74 -24.38 -6.71
N GLU A 39 9.62 -24.02 -5.45
CA GLU A 39 9.56 -22.61 -5.00
C GLU A 39 10.88 -21.88 -5.27
N ARG A 40 12.03 -22.55 -5.14
CA ARG A 40 13.33 -21.95 -5.44
C ARG A 40 13.38 -21.55 -6.92
N SER A 41 12.99 -22.44 -7.81
CA SER A 41 12.91 -22.17 -9.25
C SER A 41 11.88 -21.08 -9.54
N ALA A 42 10.75 -21.09 -8.86
CA ALA A 42 9.70 -20.08 -8.99
C ALA A 42 10.20 -18.67 -8.64
N GLY A 43 10.97 -18.55 -7.56
CA GLY A 43 11.56 -17.28 -7.14
C GLY A 43 12.48 -16.68 -8.21
N PHE A 44 13.40 -17.48 -8.76
CA PHE A 44 14.29 -17.04 -9.84
C PHE A 44 13.53 -16.77 -11.14
N PHE A 45 12.50 -17.54 -11.43
CA PHE A 45 11.63 -17.28 -12.59
C PHE A 45 10.93 -15.91 -12.46
N ALA A 46 10.43 -15.58 -11.25
CA ALA A 46 9.82 -14.28 -10.98
C ALA A 46 10.82 -13.12 -11.11
N ILE A 47 12.09 -13.30 -10.69
CA ILE A 47 13.17 -12.34 -10.94
C ILE A 47 13.32 -12.08 -12.45
N GLY A 48 13.40 -13.15 -13.26
CA GLY A 48 13.50 -13.04 -14.72
C GLY A 48 12.33 -12.27 -15.34
N LEU A 49 11.10 -12.53 -14.88
CA LEU A 49 9.91 -11.81 -15.31
C LEU A 49 9.94 -10.32 -14.95
N SER A 50 10.44 -9.98 -13.76
CA SER A 50 10.59 -8.59 -13.32
C SER A 50 11.64 -7.85 -14.16
N LEU A 51 12.79 -8.45 -14.37
CA LEU A 51 13.88 -7.88 -15.18
C LEU A 51 13.43 -7.64 -16.61
N GLN A 52 12.79 -8.61 -17.24
CA GLN A 52 12.27 -8.48 -18.60
C GLN A 52 11.15 -7.44 -18.71
N GLY A 53 10.26 -7.37 -17.70
CA GLY A 53 9.09 -6.49 -17.74
C GLY A 53 9.35 -5.08 -17.27
N GLY A 54 10.49 -4.81 -16.61
CA GLY A 54 10.85 -3.51 -16.07
C GLY A 54 10.04 -3.07 -14.85
N GLY A 55 9.12 -3.90 -14.36
CA GLY A 55 8.25 -3.63 -13.19
C GLY A 55 8.19 -4.81 -12.22
N PRO A 56 7.47 -4.67 -11.10
CA PRO A 56 7.34 -5.73 -10.11
C PRO A 56 6.69 -6.99 -10.68
N ALA A 57 7.26 -8.16 -10.36
CA ALA A 57 6.62 -9.46 -10.51
C ALA A 57 6.34 -10.05 -9.14
N ALA A 58 5.32 -10.90 -9.03
CA ALA A 58 4.99 -11.57 -7.79
C ALA A 58 5.27 -13.07 -7.86
N VAL A 59 5.64 -13.66 -6.73
CA VAL A 59 5.67 -15.11 -6.52
C VAL A 59 4.83 -15.45 -5.32
N CYS A 60 3.93 -16.44 -5.45
CA CYS A 60 3.05 -16.89 -4.39
C CYS A 60 3.36 -18.34 -4.01
N CYS A 61 3.59 -18.60 -2.74
CA CYS A 61 3.81 -19.93 -2.20
C CYS A 61 2.89 -20.26 -1.03
N THR A 62 2.83 -21.54 -0.68
CA THR A 62 2.14 -22.03 0.50
C THR A 62 2.96 -21.78 1.78
N SER A 63 2.47 -22.24 2.93
CA SER A 63 3.12 -22.06 4.23
C SER A 63 4.30 -23.02 4.47
N GLY A 64 5.08 -22.73 5.49
CA GLY A 64 6.14 -23.60 5.99
C GLY A 64 7.43 -23.50 5.17
N SER A 65 8.11 -24.63 4.99
CA SER A 65 9.41 -24.70 4.28
C SER A 65 9.34 -24.23 2.82
N ALA A 66 8.17 -24.21 2.20
CA ALA A 66 7.94 -23.61 0.89
C ALA A 66 8.44 -22.16 0.83
N LEU A 67 8.11 -21.37 1.85
CA LEU A 67 8.59 -19.99 1.96
C LEU A 67 10.11 -19.89 2.07
N LEU A 68 10.74 -20.81 2.83
CA LEU A 68 12.20 -20.81 2.99
C LEU A 68 12.94 -21.13 1.69
N ASN A 69 12.33 -21.89 0.79
CA ASN A 69 12.89 -22.17 -0.53
C ASN A 69 12.99 -20.93 -1.41
N LEU A 70 12.23 -19.87 -1.13
CA LEU A 70 12.36 -18.59 -1.82
C LEU A 70 13.54 -17.73 -1.34
N HIS A 71 14.17 -18.09 -0.21
CA HIS A 71 15.24 -17.29 0.39
C HIS A 71 16.41 -16.98 -0.57
N PRO A 72 16.95 -17.96 -1.33
CA PRO A 72 18.02 -17.68 -2.29
C PRO A 72 17.61 -16.65 -3.35
N ALA A 73 16.38 -16.75 -3.87
CA ALA A 73 15.88 -15.80 -4.85
C ALA A 73 15.63 -14.40 -4.26
N VAL A 74 15.15 -14.33 -3.02
CA VAL A 74 14.98 -13.06 -2.30
C VAL A 74 16.33 -12.37 -2.09
N ALA A 75 17.35 -13.12 -1.67
CA ALA A 75 18.72 -12.62 -1.53
C ALA A 75 19.25 -12.07 -2.87
N GLU A 76 19.07 -12.80 -3.95
CA GLU A 76 19.48 -12.36 -5.29
C GLU A 76 18.72 -11.10 -5.73
N ALA A 77 17.38 -11.05 -5.52
CA ALA A 77 16.57 -9.89 -5.83
C ALA A 77 17.01 -8.64 -5.03
N PHE A 78 17.40 -8.83 -3.77
CA PHE A 78 17.92 -7.75 -2.93
C PHE A 78 19.23 -7.17 -3.49
N TYR A 79 20.21 -8.00 -3.78
CA TYR A 79 21.52 -7.54 -4.28
C TYR A 79 21.45 -7.00 -5.71
N GLN A 80 20.62 -7.56 -6.57
CA GLN A 80 20.37 -7.03 -7.92
C GLN A 80 19.38 -5.87 -7.96
N GLN A 81 18.80 -5.47 -6.84
CA GLN A 81 17.78 -4.43 -6.77
C GLN A 81 16.58 -4.71 -7.70
N VAL A 82 16.08 -5.94 -7.67
CA VAL A 82 14.93 -6.37 -8.47
C VAL A 82 13.64 -6.21 -7.66
N PRO A 83 12.62 -5.53 -8.17
CA PRO A 83 11.34 -5.38 -7.49
C PRO A 83 10.56 -6.70 -7.54
N LEU A 84 10.68 -7.50 -6.49
CA LEU A 84 10.02 -8.80 -6.33
C LEU A 84 9.00 -8.73 -5.19
N ILE A 85 7.78 -9.21 -5.42
CA ILE A 85 6.75 -9.33 -4.39
C ILE A 85 6.61 -10.80 -4.02
N VAL A 86 7.01 -11.16 -2.80
CA VAL A 86 6.77 -12.49 -2.25
C VAL A 86 5.45 -12.49 -1.49
N ILE A 87 4.54 -13.38 -1.85
CA ILE A 87 3.26 -13.60 -1.18
C ILE A 87 3.28 -14.99 -0.59
N SER A 88 3.24 -15.12 0.73
CA SER A 88 3.15 -16.41 1.41
C SER A 88 1.81 -16.56 2.09
N ALA A 89 1.14 -17.68 1.87
CA ALA A 89 0.05 -18.08 2.75
C ALA A 89 0.60 -18.57 4.08
N ASP A 90 -0.15 -18.35 5.14
CA ASP A 90 0.23 -18.79 6.48
C ASP A 90 -0.99 -19.33 7.24
N ARG A 91 -0.75 -19.95 8.37
CA ARG A 91 -1.79 -20.25 9.34
C ARG A 91 -2.02 -19.05 10.25
N PRO A 92 -3.21 -18.93 10.86
CA PRO A 92 -3.45 -17.96 11.92
C PRO A 92 -2.40 -18.06 13.03
N ALA A 93 -2.02 -16.92 13.61
CA ALA A 93 -0.94 -16.85 14.60
C ALA A 93 -1.13 -17.80 15.81
N ALA A 94 -2.39 -18.07 16.20
CA ALA A 94 -2.71 -18.96 17.29
C ALA A 94 -2.28 -20.43 17.06
N TRP A 95 -2.08 -20.84 15.82
CA TRP A 95 -1.68 -22.20 15.46
C TRP A 95 -0.15 -22.36 15.37
N ILE A 96 0.60 -21.27 15.31
CA ILE A 96 2.05 -21.32 15.20
C ILE A 96 2.65 -21.76 16.53
N GLY A 97 3.56 -22.74 16.49
CA GLY A 97 4.17 -23.29 17.68
C GLY A 97 3.33 -24.38 18.41
N GLN A 98 2.21 -24.80 17.83
CA GLN A 98 1.34 -25.85 18.37
C GLN A 98 1.59 -27.23 17.75
N MET A 99 2.76 -27.46 17.19
CA MET A 99 3.11 -28.72 16.50
C MET A 99 2.21 -29.01 15.27
N ASP A 100 1.51 -28.02 14.75
CA ASP A 100 0.76 -28.17 13.52
C ASP A 100 1.69 -28.29 12.32
N GLY A 101 1.33 -29.17 11.40
CA GLY A 101 2.16 -29.51 10.23
C GLY A 101 2.34 -28.32 9.31
N GLN A 102 3.52 -28.21 8.71
CA GLN A 102 3.85 -27.20 7.70
C GLN A 102 3.68 -25.75 8.21
N THR A 103 4.07 -25.52 9.48
CA THR A 103 4.11 -24.21 10.13
C THR A 103 5.53 -23.81 10.49
N LEU A 104 5.80 -22.51 10.46
CA LEU A 104 7.00 -21.89 11.01
C LEU A 104 6.68 -20.40 11.28
N PRO A 105 7.50 -19.68 12.07
CA PRO A 105 7.36 -18.24 12.24
C PRO A 105 7.70 -17.51 10.93
N GLN A 106 6.68 -17.21 10.10
CA GLN A 106 6.88 -16.61 8.78
C GLN A 106 7.05 -15.08 8.80
N PRO A 107 6.38 -14.32 9.68
CA PRO A 107 6.58 -12.88 9.75
C PRO A 107 8.04 -12.50 9.94
N GLY A 108 8.60 -11.69 9.03
CA GLY A 108 9.98 -11.23 9.09
C GLY A 108 11.06 -12.27 8.76
N VAL A 109 10.70 -13.44 8.22
CA VAL A 109 11.62 -14.55 7.95
C VAL A 109 12.80 -14.18 7.05
N PHE A 110 12.64 -13.25 6.14
CA PHE A 110 13.71 -12.78 5.25
C PHE A 110 14.64 -11.74 5.88
N GLY A 111 14.32 -11.24 7.08
CA GLY A 111 15.13 -10.27 7.81
C GLY A 111 15.47 -9.03 6.97
N PRO A 112 16.76 -8.66 6.89
CA PRO A 112 17.20 -7.46 6.16
C PRO A 112 17.22 -7.62 4.63
N LEU A 113 16.91 -8.81 4.12
CA LEU A 113 16.93 -9.08 2.67
C LEU A 113 15.66 -8.60 1.94
N VAL A 114 14.71 -8.05 2.64
CA VAL A 114 13.54 -7.40 2.06
C VAL A 114 13.44 -5.95 2.50
N LYS A 115 12.96 -5.09 1.63
CA LYS A 115 12.75 -3.67 1.95
C LYS A 115 11.59 -3.48 2.92
N MET A 116 10.60 -4.35 2.86
CA MET A 116 9.45 -4.37 3.76
C MET A 116 8.90 -5.78 3.89
N SER A 117 8.54 -6.16 5.10
CA SER A 117 7.79 -7.38 5.39
C SER A 117 6.52 -7.01 6.15
N VAL A 118 5.37 -7.40 5.63
CA VAL A 118 4.07 -7.17 6.26
C VAL A 118 3.38 -8.48 6.58
N ASN A 119 2.74 -8.54 7.74
CA ASN A 119 1.88 -9.64 8.14
C ASN A 119 0.46 -9.12 8.19
N LEU A 120 -0.42 -9.65 7.33
CA LEU A 120 -1.80 -9.19 7.25
C LEU A 120 -2.61 -9.75 8.42
N PRO A 121 -3.56 -8.99 8.99
CA PRO A 121 -4.56 -9.58 9.86
C PRO A 121 -5.52 -10.47 9.05
N GLU A 122 -6.18 -11.40 9.73
CA GLU A 122 -7.37 -12.04 9.17
C GLU A 122 -8.52 -11.02 9.17
N VAL A 123 -9.14 -10.82 8.02
CA VAL A 123 -10.18 -9.79 7.87
C VAL A 123 -11.49 -10.28 8.50
N GLN A 124 -11.90 -9.65 9.59
CA GLN A 124 -13.16 -9.89 10.30
C GLN A 124 -14.00 -8.61 10.43
N THR A 125 -13.38 -7.46 10.32
CA THR A 125 -14.00 -6.14 10.46
C THR A 125 -13.57 -5.21 9.32
N ASP A 126 -14.28 -4.11 9.13
CA ASP A 126 -13.92 -3.06 8.18
C ASP A 126 -12.55 -2.43 8.52
N GLU A 127 -12.18 -2.38 9.80
CA GLU A 127 -10.87 -1.90 10.24
C GLU A 127 -9.75 -2.84 9.77
N ASP A 128 -9.95 -4.16 9.86
CA ASP A 128 -8.98 -5.14 9.35
C ASP A 128 -8.83 -5.04 7.83
N GLU A 129 -9.93 -4.84 7.10
CA GLU A 129 -9.89 -4.63 5.64
C GLU A 129 -9.12 -3.37 5.30
N TRP A 130 -9.41 -2.26 5.98
CA TRP A 130 -8.68 -1.01 5.81
C TRP A 130 -7.19 -1.18 6.12
N PHE A 131 -6.85 -1.90 7.19
CA PHE A 131 -5.47 -2.14 7.58
C PHE A 131 -4.74 -3.04 6.58
N CYS A 132 -5.35 -4.12 6.10
CA CYS A 132 -4.82 -4.95 5.01
C CYS A 132 -4.56 -4.10 3.76
N ASN A 133 -5.53 -3.26 3.38
CA ASN A 133 -5.41 -2.38 2.23
C ASN A 133 -4.19 -1.46 2.37
N ARG A 134 -4.00 -0.84 3.53
CA ARG A 134 -2.85 0.01 3.82
C ARG A 134 -1.53 -0.75 3.71
N LEU A 135 -1.40 -1.88 4.42
CA LEU A 135 -0.15 -2.66 4.46
C LEU A 135 0.27 -3.15 3.07
N ILE A 136 -0.68 -3.63 2.27
CA ILE A 136 -0.38 -4.12 0.91
C ILE A 136 0.05 -2.96 -0.01
N ASN A 137 -0.61 -1.79 0.07
CA ASN A 137 -0.17 -0.61 -0.67
C ASN A 137 1.26 -0.21 -0.30
N GLU A 138 1.56 -0.12 1.00
CA GLU A 138 2.88 0.25 1.51
C GLU A 138 3.94 -0.74 1.00
N ALA A 139 3.69 -2.05 1.11
CA ALA A 139 4.62 -3.08 0.64
C ALA A 139 4.88 -2.98 -0.87
N ILE A 140 3.83 -2.84 -1.69
CA ILE A 140 4.00 -2.73 -3.14
C ILE A 140 4.80 -1.47 -3.50
N LEU A 141 4.50 -0.33 -2.87
CA LEU A 141 5.19 0.93 -3.11
C LEU A 141 6.67 0.88 -2.71
N GLU A 142 7.01 0.11 -1.66
CA GLU A 142 8.41 -0.06 -1.24
C GLU A 142 9.25 -0.86 -2.25
N THR A 143 8.66 -1.64 -3.14
CA THR A 143 9.43 -2.36 -4.18
C THR A 143 10.28 -1.43 -5.05
N THR A 144 9.90 -0.15 -5.17
CA THR A 144 10.57 0.83 -6.04
C THR A 144 10.96 2.14 -5.34
N HIS A 145 10.67 2.29 -4.04
CA HIS A 145 10.97 3.48 -3.27
C HIS A 145 12.45 3.52 -2.84
N HIS A 146 13.17 4.63 -3.08
CA HIS A 146 14.59 4.76 -2.77
C HIS A 146 15.46 3.57 -3.22
N GLY A 147 15.34 3.21 -4.48
CA GLY A 147 15.92 2.00 -5.06
C GLY A 147 14.91 0.86 -5.15
N LYS A 148 15.16 -0.08 -6.03
CA LYS A 148 14.32 -1.27 -6.20
C LYS A 148 14.72 -2.37 -5.23
N GLY A 149 13.81 -3.30 -4.94
CA GLY A 149 14.11 -4.47 -4.13
C GLY A 149 12.90 -5.31 -3.76
N PRO A 150 13.10 -6.48 -3.15
CA PRO A 150 12.02 -7.38 -2.80
C PRO A 150 11.26 -6.92 -1.56
N VAL A 151 10.00 -7.37 -1.48
CA VAL A 151 9.11 -7.21 -0.31
C VAL A 151 8.40 -8.53 -0.02
N HIS A 152 7.93 -8.69 1.21
CA HIS A 152 7.21 -9.88 1.65
C HIS A 152 5.83 -9.50 2.21
N ILE A 153 4.80 -10.20 1.75
CA ILE A 153 3.42 -10.09 2.23
C ILE A 153 3.01 -11.46 2.75
N ASN A 154 2.93 -11.60 4.07
CA ASN A 154 2.45 -12.81 4.73
C ASN A 154 0.94 -12.73 4.93
N VAL A 155 0.23 -13.78 4.53
CA VAL A 155 -1.24 -13.83 4.48
C VAL A 155 -1.76 -14.98 5.33
N PRO A 156 -2.12 -14.75 6.60
CA PRO A 156 -2.80 -15.76 7.41
C PRO A 156 -4.17 -16.08 6.83
N ILE A 157 -4.48 -17.38 6.72
CA ILE A 157 -5.74 -17.88 6.15
C ILE A 157 -6.29 -18.98 7.07
N SER A 158 -7.49 -18.74 7.61
CA SER A 158 -8.23 -19.71 8.40
C SER A 158 -8.93 -20.77 7.54
N GLU A 159 -9.30 -21.90 8.16
CA GLU A 159 -10.19 -22.89 7.55
C GLU A 159 -11.65 -22.34 7.45
N PRO A 160 -12.41 -22.74 6.46
CA PRO A 160 -12.09 -23.68 5.39
C PRO A 160 -11.42 -23.04 4.17
N ILE A 161 -10.33 -23.62 3.69
CA ILE A 161 -9.49 -23.05 2.60
C ILE A 161 -10.01 -23.29 1.18
N TYR A 162 -11.00 -24.11 0.99
CA TYR A 162 -11.55 -24.50 -0.33
C TYR A 162 -12.96 -23.97 -0.61
N ARG A 163 -13.44 -23.00 0.16
CA ARG A 163 -14.73 -22.33 -0.09
C ARG A 163 -14.49 -21.00 -0.82
N PHE A 164 -14.69 -21.03 -2.13
CA PHE A 164 -14.52 -19.85 -2.99
C PHE A 164 -15.88 -19.20 -3.24
N THR A 165 -16.30 -18.31 -2.35
CA THR A 165 -17.63 -17.69 -2.38
C THR A 165 -17.64 -16.28 -2.99
N VAL A 166 -16.49 -15.66 -3.10
CA VAL A 166 -16.35 -14.28 -3.62
C VAL A 166 -16.45 -14.28 -5.14
N LYS A 167 -17.44 -13.57 -5.70
CA LYS A 167 -17.71 -13.52 -7.15
C LYS A 167 -17.00 -12.40 -7.87
N ALA A 168 -16.61 -11.35 -7.16
CA ALA A 168 -15.94 -10.18 -7.72
C ALA A 168 -14.87 -9.68 -6.75
N LEU A 169 -13.83 -9.07 -7.30
CA LEU A 169 -12.82 -8.39 -6.46
C LEU A 169 -13.45 -7.18 -5.77
N PRO A 170 -13.08 -6.91 -4.51
CA PRO A 170 -13.53 -5.71 -3.82
C PRO A 170 -12.98 -4.44 -4.47
N GLU A 171 -13.67 -3.33 -4.29
CA GLU A 171 -13.11 -2.03 -4.56
C GLU A 171 -11.97 -1.76 -3.58
N VAL A 172 -10.87 -1.21 -4.07
CA VAL A 172 -9.68 -0.99 -3.26
C VAL A 172 -9.25 0.47 -3.28
N ARG A 173 -8.82 0.95 -2.12
CA ARG A 173 -8.18 2.26 -2.00
C ARG A 173 -6.73 2.14 -2.45
N VAL A 174 -6.35 2.84 -3.52
CA VAL A 174 -4.99 2.85 -4.06
C VAL A 174 -4.22 4.03 -3.51
N ILE A 175 -3.10 3.76 -2.86
CA ILE A 175 -2.14 4.79 -2.45
C ILE A 175 -1.12 4.97 -3.57
N THR A 176 -0.91 6.20 -4.00
CA THR A 176 0.09 6.56 -5.01
C THR A 176 1.16 7.44 -4.37
N ARG A 177 2.43 7.11 -4.61
CA ARG A 177 3.57 7.92 -4.18
C ARG A 177 4.15 8.67 -5.37
N TYR A 178 4.36 9.96 -5.22
CA TYR A 178 5.04 10.82 -6.18
C TYR A 178 6.39 11.24 -5.60
N GLN A 179 7.46 11.09 -6.35
CA GLN A 179 8.82 11.41 -5.91
C GLN A 179 9.50 12.33 -6.91
N GLY A 180 10.32 13.27 -6.38
CA GLY A 180 11.19 14.10 -7.20
C GLY A 180 10.46 14.95 -8.24
N LEU A 181 9.24 15.39 -7.93
CA LEU A 181 8.38 16.13 -8.86
C LEU A 181 9.06 17.42 -9.34
N SER A 182 9.39 17.48 -10.60
CA SER A 182 9.72 18.73 -11.30
C SER A 182 8.59 19.10 -12.26
N VAL A 183 8.52 20.36 -12.67
CA VAL A 183 7.51 20.82 -13.63
C VAL A 183 7.59 20.10 -14.99
N TYR A 184 8.69 19.43 -15.25
CA TYR A 184 8.93 18.65 -16.47
C TYR A 184 8.59 17.17 -16.30
N ASP A 185 8.39 16.71 -15.07
CA ASP A 185 8.09 15.31 -14.79
C ASP A 185 6.68 14.94 -15.24
N ARG A 186 6.56 13.77 -15.81
CA ARG A 186 5.26 13.18 -16.18
C ARG A 186 4.34 13.07 -14.95
N ASP A 187 4.89 12.70 -13.81
CA ASP A 187 4.14 12.53 -12.57
C ASP A 187 3.59 13.86 -12.05
N TYR A 188 4.31 14.97 -12.23
CA TYR A 188 3.82 16.30 -11.92
C TYR A 188 2.57 16.65 -12.73
N LYS A 189 2.56 16.37 -14.03
CA LYS A 189 1.40 16.62 -14.89
C LYS A 189 0.20 15.78 -14.47
N ILE A 190 0.43 14.49 -14.21
CA ILE A 190 -0.61 13.57 -13.73
C ILE A 190 -1.18 14.05 -12.39
N LEU A 191 -0.32 14.52 -11.48
CA LEU A 191 -0.76 15.07 -10.20
C LEU A 191 -1.67 16.29 -10.39
N ILE A 192 -1.26 17.25 -11.21
CA ILE A 192 -2.06 18.46 -11.51
C ILE A 192 -3.40 18.08 -12.15
N GLU A 193 -3.42 17.16 -13.10
CA GLU A 193 -4.66 16.68 -13.71
C GLU A 193 -5.60 16.04 -12.69
N ARG A 194 -5.06 15.25 -11.75
CA ARG A 194 -5.84 14.66 -10.65
C ARG A 194 -6.40 15.72 -9.71
N LEU A 195 -5.57 16.68 -9.28
CA LEU A 195 -6.00 17.75 -8.39
C LEU A 195 -7.13 18.60 -9.02
N ASN A 196 -7.10 18.78 -10.34
CA ASN A 196 -8.08 19.58 -11.07
C ASN A 196 -9.45 18.90 -11.26
N LYS A 197 -9.56 17.60 -10.99
CA LYS A 197 -10.84 16.87 -11.10
C LYS A 197 -11.82 17.16 -9.97
N TYR A 198 -11.35 17.68 -8.85
CA TYR A 198 -12.14 17.90 -7.65
C TYR A 198 -12.54 19.37 -7.51
N ASN A 199 -13.76 19.63 -7.07
CA ASN A 199 -14.28 20.99 -6.85
C ASN A 199 -14.15 21.44 -5.40
N LYS A 200 -14.51 20.56 -4.44
CA LYS A 200 -14.39 20.82 -3.00
C LYS A 200 -13.01 20.38 -2.53
N ARG A 201 -12.06 21.31 -2.49
CA ARG A 201 -10.66 21.03 -2.16
C ARG A 201 -10.28 21.65 -0.83
N MET A 202 -9.64 20.89 0.04
CA MET A 202 -9.21 21.33 1.37
C MET A 202 -7.74 21.02 1.60
N ILE A 203 -7.03 21.95 2.23
CA ILE A 203 -5.68 21.76 2.74
C ILE A 203 -5.73 21.90 4.25
N VAL A 204 -5.22 20.90 4.98
CA VAL A 204 -5.07 20.96 6.43
C VAL A 204 -3.59 20.92 6.78
N VAL A 205 -3.14 21.95 7.48
CA VAL A 205 -1.74 22.08 7.91
C VAL A 205 -1.66 21.70 9.40
N GLY A 206 -1.04 20.56 9.67
CA GLY A 206 -0.72 20.10 11.01
C GLY A 206 0.59 20.70 11.53
N GLN A 207 1.18 20.09 12.54
CA GLN A 207 2.40 20.56 13.19
C GLN A 207 3.56 20.69 12.19
N MET A 208 4.19 21.86 12.15
CA MET A 208 5.31 22.17 11.30
C MET A 208 6.43 22.91 12.05
N ASN A 209 7.66 22.65 11.64
CA ASN A 209 8.79 23.47 12.06
C ASN A 209 8.74 24.84 11.36
N LEU A 210 9.10 25.91 12.06
CA LEU A 210 9.16 27.30 11.53
C LEU A 210 10.01 27.44 10.26
N ILE A 211 10.98 26.57 10.04
CA ILE A 211 11.87 26.57 8.87
C ILE A 211 11.10 26.23 7.57
N TYR A 212 9.96 25.51 7.67
CA TYR A 212 9.19 25.05 6.52
C TYR A 212 7.95 25.90 6.21
N LEU A 213 7.97 27.18 6.63
CA LEU A 213 6.87 28.09 6.31
C LEU A 213 6.77 28.29 4.79
N PHE A 214 5.54 28.15 4.31
CA PHE A 214 5.28 28.43 2.90
C PHE A 214 5.51 29.92 2.57
N GLU A 215 6.26 30.18 1.53
CA GLU A 215 6.41 31.56 1.06
C GLU A 215 5.07 32.10 0.54
N LYS A 216 4.69 33.26 1.02
CA LYS A 216 3.41 33.93 0.69
C LYS A 216 3.12 34.00 -0.82
N LYS A 217 4.17 34.15 -1.65
CA LYS A 217 4.04 34.25 -3.11
C LYS A 217 3.51 32.97 -3.77
N TYR A 218 3.84 31.77 -3.19
CA TYR A 218 3.36 30.49 -3.72
C TYR A 218 1.98 30.10 -3.15
N VAL A 219 1.72 30.52 -1.95
CA VAL A 219 0.53 30.10 -1.22
C VAL A 219 -0.67 30.97 -1.58
N LYS A 220 -0.46 32.28 -1.79
CA LYS A 220 -1.54 33.23 -2.10
C LYS A 220 -2.42 32.82 -3.30
N PRO A 221 -1.90 32.27 -4.41
CA PRO A 221 -2.75 31.76 -5.51
C PRO A 221 -3.62 30.56 -5.12
N LEU A 222 -3.12 29.69 -4.24
CA LEU A 222 -3.82 28.46 -3.83
C LEU A 222 -5.08 28.72 -3.03
N TYR A 223 -5.14 29.85 -2.31
CA TYR A 223 -6.33 30.19 -1.50
C TYR A 223 -7.61 30.43 -2.32
N LYS A 224 -7.48 30.72 -3.59
CA LYS A 224 -8.64 30.83 -4.48
C LYS A 224 -9.23 29.48 -4.85
N HIS A 225 -8.48 28.42 -4.64
CA HIS A 225 -8.82 27.07 -5.10
C HIS A 225 -8.96 26.05 -3.98
N PHE A 226 -8.52 26.38 -2.77
CA PHE A 226 -8.53 25.47 -1.61
C PHE A 226 -9.06 26.17 -0.37
N LEU A 227 -9.93 25.48 0.38
CA LEU A 227 -10.19 25.83 1.77
C LEU A 227 -8.95 25.46 2.60
N TRP A 228 -8.42 26.43 3.32
CA TRP A 228 -7.16 26.26 4.04
C TRP A 228 -7.39 26.30 5.55
N LEU A 229 -7.15 25.16 6.20
CA LEU A 229 -7.25 25.00 7.66
C LEU A 229 -5.85 24.84 8.24
N THR A 230 -5.60 25.36 9.42
CA THR A 230 -4.32 25.17 10.12
C THR A 230 -4.54 24.88 11.60
N GLU A 231 -3.85 23.89 12.09
CA GLU A 231 -3.75 23.64 13.52
C GLU A 231 -2.88 24.69 14.22
N HIS A 232 -3.01 24.77 15.54
CA HIS A 232 -2.24 25.72 16.34
C HIS A 232 -0.73 25.58 16.17
N LEU A 233 -0.24 24.34 16.11
CA LEU A 233 1.18 24.01 15.89
C LEU A 233 1.63 24.07 14.42
N GLY A 234 0.72 24.41 13.51
CA GLY A 234 1.03 24.55 12.08
C GLY A 234 1.89 25.76 11.75
N ASN A 235 2.08 26.65 12.72
CA ASN A 235 2.96 27.85 12.63
C ASN A 235 2.70 28.74 11.41
N GLN A 236 1.56 28.62 10.74
CA GLN A 236 1.22 29.43 9.57
C GLN A 236 0.76 30.81 10.02
N THR A 237 1.55 31.81 9.68
CA THR A 237 1.35 33.20 10.11
C THR A 237 0.79 34.13 9.02
N ILE A 238 0.29 33.58 7.91
CA ILE A 238 -0.24 34.41 6.82
C ILE A 238 -1.57 35.03 7.26
N PRO A 239 -1.63 36.35 7.50
CA PRO A 239 -2.84 36.99 8.03
C PRO A 239 -4.03 36.82 7.07
N GLY A 240 -5.18 36.46 7.65
CA GLY A 240 -6.47 36.47 6.95
C GLY A 240 -6.75 35.30 6.03
N ILE A 241 -5.94 34.24 6.06
CA ILE A 241 -6.07 33.14 5.09
C ILE A 241 -6.33 31.77 5.71
N PRO A 242 -5.49 31.19 6.61
CA PRO A 242 -5.85 29.91 7.20
C PRO A 242 -6.91 30.09 8.29
N ILE A 243 -7.91 29.24 8.27
CA ILE A 243 -8.90 29.14 9.36
C ILE A 243 -8.24 28.38 10.50
N ARG A 244 -8.14 29.04 11.66
CA ARG A 244 -7.65 28.44 12.92
C ARG A 244 -8.83 28.00 13.78
N ASN A 245 -8.58 27.12 14.72
CA ASN A 245 -9.61 26.56 15.60
C ASN A 245 -10.79 25.96 14.83
N PHE A 246 -10.48 25.35 13.69
CA PHE A 246 -11.50 24.78 12.80
C PHE A 246 -12.25 23.62 13.46
N ASP A 247 -11.64 22.92 14.42
CA ASP A 247 -12.29 21.86 15.19
C ASP A 247 -13.54 22.36 15.88
N ALA A 248 -13.42 23.48 16.61
CA ALA A 248 -14.57 24.10 17.29
C ALA A 248 -15.65 24.56 16.28
N ALA A 249 -15.24 25.07 15.12
CA ALA A 249 -16.15 25.47 14.07
C ALA A 249 -16.89 24.27 13.48
N ILE A 250 -16.20 23.21 13.14
CA ILE A 250 -16.77 21.96 12.59
C ILE A 250 -17.71 21.33 13.63
N TYR A 251 -17.26 21.22 14.90
CA TYR A 251 -18.07 20.63 15.95
C TYR A 251 -19.37 21.38 16.23
N SER A 252 -19.39 22.70 16.02
CA SER A 252 -20.59 23.53 16.20
C SER A 252 -21.57 23.49 15.01
N MET A 253 -21.17 22.86 13.90
CA MET A 253 -22.04 22.76 12.71
C MET A 253 -23.06 21.63 12.83
N SER A 254 -24.22 21.79 12.20
CA SER A 254 -25.15 20.68 12.02
C SER A 254 -24.54 19.58 11.12
N SER A 255 -24.98 18.32 11.31
CA SER A 255 -24.54 17.20 10.49
C SER A 255 -24.74 17.43 8.99
N GLU A 256 -25.84 18.12 8.61
CA GLU A 256 -26.10 18.49 7.22
C GLU A 256 -25.01 19.41 6.66
N ARG A 257 -24.61 20.42 7.44
CA ARG A 257 -23.54 21.35 7.06
C ARG A 257 -22.15 20.68 7.04
N GLN A 258 -21.87 19.79 7.96
CA GLN A 258 -20.64 19.00 7.96
C GLN A 258 -20.55 18.17 6.67
N ASN A 259 -21.62 17.49 6.29
CA ASN A 259 -21.68 16.69 5.06
C ASN A 259 -21.51 17.57 3.81
N ASP A 260 -22.15 18.75 3.78
CA ASP A 260 -21.98 19.66 2.64
C ASP A 260 -20.56 20.21 2.53
N MET A 261 -19.86 20.39 3.64
CA MET A 261 -18.48 20.88 3.67
C MET A 261 -17.43 19.76 3.51
N THR A 262 -17.83 18.50 3.48
CA THR A 262 -16.90 17.37 3.28
C THR A 262 -16.14 17.57 1.96
N PRO A 263 -14.79 17.58 2.01
CA PRO A 263 -14.00 17.79 0.81
C PRO A 263 -14.03 16.57 -0.10
N GLU A 264 -14.01 16.79 -1.40
CA GLU A 264 -13.75 15.76 -2.42
C GLU A 264 -12.25 15.45 -2.50
N LEU A 265 -11.41 16.45 -2.17
CA LEU A 265 -9.97 16.33 -2.10
C LEU A 265 -9.46 16.95 -0.80
N LEU A 266 -8.82 16.13 0.02
CA LEU A 266 -8.12 16.55 1.21
C LEU A 266 -6.61 16.43 1.02
N ILE A 267 -5.89 17.53 1.20
CA ILE A 267 -4.43 17.55 1.26
C ILE A 267 -4.01 17.81 2.69
N THR A 268 -3.21 16.93 3.26
CA THR A 268 -2.65 17.10 4.59
C THR A 268 -1.16 17.40 4.49
N TYR A 269 -0.69 18.34 5.29
CA TYR A 269 0.72 18.74 5.33
C TYR A 269 1.18 18.94 6.77
N GLY A 270 2.39 18.45 7.10
CA GLY A 270 2.90 18.50 8.48
C GLY A 270 2.62 17.22 9.27
N LEU A 271 2.99 17.25 10.56
CA LEU A 271 2.86 16.11 11.48
C LEU A 271 1.62 16.25 12.37
N SER A 272 1.14 15.12 12.89
CA SER A 272 0.11 15.05 13.93
C SER A 272 -1.18 15.81 13.59
N LEU A 273 -1.95 15.27 12.68
CA LEU A 273 -3.34 15.71 12.45
C LEU A 273 -4.25 14.87 13.37
N ILE A 274 -4.38 15.29 14.63
CA ILE A 274 -4.98 14.47 15.69
C ILE A 274 -6.51 14.37 15.56
N HIS A 275 -7.18 15.24 14.81
CA HIS A 275 -8.65 15.38 14.83
C HIS A 275 -9.32 15.39 13.44
N ILE A 276 -8.73 14.72 12.48
CA ILE A 276 -9.35 14.64 11.15
C ILE A 276 -10.02 13.30 10.93
#